data_6e535a09d3521cf0612bd2816ce44cf6
#
_entry.id   6e535a09d3521cf0612bd2816ce44cf6
#
_cell.length_a   1.000
_cell.length_b   1.000
_cell.length_c   1.000
_cell.angle_alpha   90.00
_cell.angle_beta   90.00
_cell.angle_gamma   90.00
#
_symmetry.space_group_name_H-M   'P 1'
#
loop_
_entity.id
_entity.type
_entity.pdbx_description
1 polymer ?
#
loop_
_entity_poly.entity_id
_entity_poly.type
_entity_poly.pdbx_seq_one_letter_code
_entity_poly.pdbx_strand_id
1 'polypeptide(L)'
;MRFRYDLAGAPLPYGSDKVFDLLWPRRAAGVIAVTQAAVTAPAPAKREYDASAVPRCEGCGGARVFECQLMPNLIGTMRTKDDRKLSDEERREQIARALRRENLNEKTGMEWGTAIIFSCNNDECRESWREELVYTEWET
;
A
#
# COMPACT_ATOMS: atom_id res chain seq x y z
N MET A 1 6.77 -12.13 -5.60
CA MET A 1 6.67 -11.91 -4.14
C MET A 1 5.22 -11.66 -3.80
N ARG A 2 4.65 -12.32 -2.78
CA ARG A 2 3.22 -12.21 -2.42
C ARG A 2 2.98 -11.33 -1.22
N PHE A 3 3.93 -11.31 -0.31
CA PHE A 3 3.97 -10.42 0.86
C PHE A 3 5.44 -10.16 1.22
N ARG A 4 5.66 -9.07 1.95
CA ARG A 4 6.93 -8.71 2.55
C ARG A 4 6.71 -8.55 4.05
N TYR A 5 7.52 -9.22 4.85
CA TYR A 5 7.57 -9.06 6.29
C TYR A 5 8.91 -8.42 6.67
N ASP A 6 8.87 -7.33 7.44
CA ASP A 6 10.07 -6.59 7.85
C ASP A 6 9.73 -5.73 9.07
N LEU A 7 9.63 -6.37 10.24
CA LEU A 7 9.22 -5.71 11.48
C LEU A 7 10.15 -4.53 11.81
N ALA A 8 9.55 -3.38 12.10
CA ALA A 8 10.21 -2.09 12.31
C ALA A 8 11.04 -1.57 11.12
N GLY A 9 10.91 -2.18 9.95
CA GLY A 9 11.47 -1.68 8.70
C GLY A 9 10.63 -0.56 8.07
N ALA A 10 10.73 -0.41 6.76
CA ALA A 10 9.97 0.58 6.00
C ALA A 10 9.17 -0.09 4.89
N PRO A 11 7.89 0.28 4.68
CA PRO A 11 7.12 -0.21 3.56
C PRO A 11 7.71 0.25 2.23
N LEU A 12 7.36 -0.45 1.16
CA LEU A 12 7.70 -0.04 -0.20
C LEU A 12 6.55 0.81 -0.77
N PRO A 13 6.82 1.98 -1.35
CA PRO A 13 5.80 2.75 -2.03
C PRO A 13 5.28 1.95 -3.23
N TYR A 14 3.97 1.95 -3.42
CA TYR A 14 3.32 1.26 -4.54
C TYR A 14 2.74 2.25 -5.55
N GLY A 15 1.96 3.20 -5.09
CA GLY A 15 1.30 4.21 -5.90
C GLY A 15 1.72 5.64 -5.53
N SER A 16 1.00 6.61 -6.07
CA SER A 16 1.16 8.04 -5.75
C SER A 16 -0.16 8.62 -5.22
N ASP A 17 -0.76 7.92 -4.27
CA ASP A 17 -2.03 8.29 -3.64
C ASP A 17 -1.84 9.05 -2.32
N LYS A 18 -2.93 9.21 -1.56
CA LYS A 18 -2.92 9.90 -0.27
C LYS A 18 -2.06 9.18 0.79
N VAL A 19 -2.00 7.84 0.73
CA VAL A 19 -1.19 7.03 1.66
C VAL A 19 0.29 7.26 1.37
N PHE A 20 0.65 7.33 0.08
CA PHE A 20 1.99 7.68 -0.33
C PHE A 20 2.39 9.09 0.14
N ASP A 21 1.53 10.09 -0.04
CA ASP A 21 1.84 11.45 0.41
C ASP A 21 1.92 11.56 1.94
N LEU A 22 1.19 10.73 2.67
CA LEU A 22 1.25 10.64 4.13
C LEU A 22 2.55 10.01 4.62
N LEU A 23 2.90 8.83 4.10
CA LEU A 23 4.04 8.05 4.58
C LEU A 23 5.38 8.49 4.00
N TRP A 24 5.37 9.15 2.82
CA TRP A 24 6.55 9.73 2.18
C TRP A 24 6.33 11.22 1.86
N PRO A 25 6.24 12.09 2.88
CA PRO A 25 5.96 13.50 2.67
C PRO A 25 7.05 14.18 1.82
N ARG A 26 6.64 15.18 1.05
CA ARG A 26 7.59 16.05 0.36
C ARG A 26 8.28 16.93 1.38
N ARG A 27 9.53 16.68 1.67
CA ARG A 27 10.34 17.62 2.44
C ARG A 27 10.67 18.82 1.55
N ALA A 28 10.49 20.03 2.06
CA ALA A 28 10.92 21.23 1.36
C ALA A 28 12.41 21.10 1.02
N ALA A 29 12.76 21.23 -0.24
CA ALA A 29 14.17 21.30 -0.64
C ALA A 29 14.81 22.46 0.12
N GLY A 30 15.84 22.18 0.91
CA GLY A 30 16.60 23.23 1.58
C GLY A 30 17.06 24.25 0.56
N VAL A 31 17.06 25.55 0.91
CA VAL A 31 17.53 26.62 0.05
C VAL A 31 19.00 26.36 -0.25
N ILE A 32 19.30 25.84 -1.45
CA ILE A 32 20.67 25.73 -1.94
C ILE A 32 21.07 27.14 -2.38
N ALA A 33 22.05 27.74 -1.69
CA ALA A 33 22.64 29.00 -2.10
C ALA A 33 23.25 28.81 -3.50
N VAL A 34 22.65 29.45 -4.50
CA VAL A 34 23.10 29.40 -5.89
C VAL A 34 24.31 30.31 -6.02
N THR A 35 25.49 29.74 -6.10
CA THR A 35 26.66 30.43 -6.63
C THR A 35 26.60 30.40 -8.15
N GLN A 36 26.90 31.48 -8.79
CA GLN A 36 26.62 31.90 -10.17
C GLN A 36 27.24 31.04 -11.30
N ALA A 37 27.69 29.82 -11.08
CA ALA A 37 28.49 29.06 -12.04
C ALA A 37 27.91 27.75 -12.58
N ALA A 38 26.76 27.27 -12.12
CA ALA A 38 26.14 26.07 -12.69
C ALA A 38 24.61 26.14 -12.60
N VAL A 39 23.95 26.27 -13.74
CA VAL A 39 22.52 25.98 -13.88
C VAL A 39 22.36 24.46 -13.84
N THR A 40 22.35 23.89 -12.65
CA THR A 40 21.97 22.49 -12.46
C THR A 40 20.51 22.51 -12.04
N ALA A 41 19.63 21.88 -12.83
CA ALA A 41 18.23 21.69 -12.43
C ALA A 41 18.20 20.99 -11.06
N PRO A 42 17.41 21.46 -10.08
CA PRO A 42 17.35 20.81 -8.79
C PRO A 42 16.91 19.38 -8.98
N ALA A 43 17.72 18.41 -8.51
CA ALA A 43 17.33 17.03 -8.49
C ALA A 43 16.01 16.88 -7.72
N PRO A 44 15.05 16.08 -8.19
CA PRO A 44 13.80 15.88 -7.48
C PRO A 44 14.10 15.44 -6.04
N ALA A 45 13.55 16.16 -5.07
CA ALA A 45 13.77 15.85 -3.65
C ALA A 45 13.37 14.39 -3.40
N LYS A 46 14.32 13.56 -2.98
CA LYS A 46 14.08 12.17 -2.64
C LYS A 46 13.12 12.14 -1.46
N ARG A 47 11.97 11.50 -1.64
CA ARG A 47 11.04 11.28 -0.54
C ARG A 47 11.56 10.14 0.34
N GLU A 48 11.45 10.30 1.63
CA GLU A 48 11.85 9.30 2.61
C GLU A 48 10.63 8.89 3.44
N TYR A 49 10.60 7.63 3.85
CA TYR A 49 9.57 7.10 4.74
C TYR A 49 9.61 7.82 6.09
N ASP A 50 8.45 8.27 6.53
CA ASP A 50 8.27 8.96 7.81
C ASP A 50 7.39 8.13 8.75
N ALA A 51 8.02 7.37 9.64
CA ALA A 51 7.32 6.57 10.63
C ALA A 51 6.49 7.41 11.61
N SER A 52 6.81 8.71 11.78
CA SER A 52 6.05 9.59 12.68
C SER A 52 4.66 9.96 12.16
N ALA A 53 4.43 9.76 10.85
CA ALA A 53 3.12 9.95 10.23
C ALA A 53 2.12 8.84 10.60
N VAL A 54 2.58 7.72 11.16
CA VAL A 54 1.72 6.60 11.56
C VAL A 54 1.07 6.92 12.91
N PRO A 55 -0.28 6.86 13.01
CA PRO A 55 -1.00 7.09 14.27
C PRO A 55 -0.56 6.14 15.38
N ARG A 56 -0.51 6.65 16.58
CA ARG A 56 -0.16 5.86 17.76
C ARG A 56 -1.20 4.79 18.06
N CYS A 57 -0.80 3.74 18.79
CA CYS A 57 -1.70 2.70 19.24
C CYS A 57 -2.78 3.27 20.15
N GLU A 58 -4.05 3.01 19.86
CA GLU A 58 -5.18 3.49 20.65
C GLU A 58 -5.25 2.86 22.05
N GLY A 59 -4.71 1.64 22.19
CA GLY A 59 -4.74 0.91 23.46
C GLY A 59 -3.72 1.40 24.50
N CYS A 60 -2.49 1.73 24.07
CA CYS A 60 -1.42 2.10 25.02
C CYS A 60 -0.75 3.44 24.69
N GLY A 61 -1.13 4.12 23.60
CA GLY A 61 -0.46 5.33 23.15
C GLY A 61 0.97 5.13 22.62
N GLY A 62 1.45 3.88 22.57
CA GLY A 62 2.76 3.52 22.04
C GLY A 62 2.88 3.75 20.54
N ALA A 63 4.12 3.75 20.04
CA ALA A 63 4.36 3.85 18.61
C ALA A 63 3.89 2.58 17.89
N ARG A 64 3.36 2.75 16.67
CA ARG A 64 3.18 1.63 15.74
C ARG A 64 4.38 1.56 14.82
N VAL A 65 4.77 0.34 14.47
CA VAL A 65 5.86 0.05 13.53
C VAL A 65 5.33 -0.70 12.33
N PHE A 66 6.00 -0.55 11.21
CA PHE A 66 5.71 -1.38 10.03
C PHE A 66 5.94 -2.85 10.38
N GLU A 67 5.01 -3.70 10.02
CA GLU A 67 5.10 -5.15 10.23
C GLU A 67 5.21 -5.88 8.91
N CYS A 68 4.21 -5.75 8.05
CA CYS A 68 4.23 -6.43 6.76
C CYS A 68 3.45 -5.67 5.69
N GLN A 69 3.67 -6.07 4.45
CA GLN A 69 3.01 -5.53 3.27
C GLN A 69 2.53 -6.66 2.39
N LEU A 70 1.24 -6.64 2.07
CA LEU A 70 0.61 -7.57 1.14
C LEU A 70 0.69 -6.99 -0.26
N MET A 71 1.21 -7.77 -1.20
CA MET A 71 1.38 -7.36 -2.58
C MET A 71 0.21 -7.81 -3.46
N PRO A 72 -0.10 -7.13 -4.57
CA PRO A 72 -1.23 -7.46 -5.45
C PRO A 72 -1.23 -8.91 -5.93
N ASN A 73 -0.05 -9.50 -6.10
CA ASN A 73 0.12 -10.91 -6.48
C ASN A 73 -0.55 -11.92 -5.53
N LEU A 74 -0.88 -11.50 -4.30
CA LEU A 74 -1.60 -12.32 -3.35
C LEU A 74 -3.03 -12.60 -3.83
N ILE A 75 -3.68 -11.64 -4.50
CA ILE A 75 -5.03 -11.76 -5.06
C ILE A 75 -5.15 -13.02 -5.94
N GLY A 76 -4.20 -13.24 -6.84
CA GLY A 76 -4.17 -14.40 -7.72
C GLY A 76 -4.08 -15.75 -6.99
N THR A 77 -3.59 -15.75 -5.74
CA THR A 77 -3.50 -16.95 -4.90
C THR A 77 -4.79 -17.17 -4.12
N MET A 78 -5.46 -16.09 -3.72
CA MET A 78 -6.69 -16.11 -2.94
C MET A 78 -7.92 -16.40 -3.79
N ARG A 79 -7.82 -16.29 -5.12
CA ARG A 79 -8.90 -16.71 -6.02
C ARG A 79 -9.22 -18.18 -5.80
N THR A 80 -10.49 -18.47 -5.55
CA THR A 80 -10.96 -19.82 -5.30
C THR A 80 -10.75 -20.72 -6.51
N LYS A 81 -10.69 -22.04 -6.28
CA LYS A 81 -10.51 -23.01 -7.38
C LYS A 81 -11.65 -22.95 -8.42
N ASP A 82 -12.80 -22.42 -8.03
CA ASP A 82 -13.95 -22.26 -8.95
C ASP A 82 -13.70 -21.14 -9.97
N ASP A 83 -13.02 -20.07 -9.59
CA ASP A 83 -12.64 -18.99 -10.51
C ASP A 83 -11.58 -19.44 -11.55
N ARG A 84 -10.88 -20.53 -11.28
CA ARG A 84 -9.84 -21.09 -12.18
C ARG A 84 -10.40 -22.08 -13.21
N LYS A 85 -11.64 -22.52 -13.04
CA LYS A 85 -12.28 -23.51 -13.92
C LYS A 85 -13.10 -22.92 -15.05
N LEU A 86 -13.14 -21.61 -15.18
CA LEU A 86 -13.76 -20.96 -16.33
C LEU A 86 -13.02 -21.40 -17.60
N SER A 87 -13.76 -21.95 -18.53
CA SER A 87 -13.24 -22.26 -19.85
C SER A 87 -12.77 -20.98 -20.57
N ASP A 88 -11.89 -21.11 -21.54
CA ASP A 88 -11.42 -19.96 -22.32
C ASP A 88 -12.57 -19.21 -23.01
N GLU A 89 -13.66 -19.88 -23.31
CA GLU A 89 -14.87 -19.30 -23.88
C GLU A 89 -15.63 -18.46 -22.86
N GLU A 90 -15.86 -18.98 -21.66
CA GLU A 90 -16.50 -18.25 -20.55
C GLU A 90 -15.70 -17.02 -20.14
N ARG A 91 -14.37 -17.14 -20.13
CA ARG A 91 -13.47 -16.02 -19.88
C ARG A 91 -13.59 -14.93 -20.95
N ARG A 92 -13.66 -15.30 -22.23
CA ARG A 92 -13.86 -14.34 -23.33
C ARG A 92 -15.22 -13.67 -23.26
N GLU A 93 -16.27 -14.41 -22.88
CA GLU A 93 -17.59 -13.85 -22.68
C GLU A 93 -17.63 -12.86 -21.49
N GLN A 94 -16.98 -13.19 -20.36
CA GLN A 94 -16.88 -12.27 -19.23
C GLN A 94 -16.16 -10.99 -19.60
N ILE A 95 -15.05 -11.09 -20.32
CA ILE A 95 -14.33 -9.91 -20.82
C ILE A 95 -15.21 -9.10 -21.78
N ALA A 96 -15.93 -9.74 -22.69
CA ALA A 96 -16.82 -9.08 -23.62
C ALA A 96 -17.99 -8.37 -22.92
N ARG A 97 -18.57 -8.96 -21.86
CA ARG A 97 -19.61 -8.36 -21.02
C ARG A 97 -19.08 -7.18 -20.23
N ALA A 98 -17.88 -7.31 -19.64
CA ALA A 98 -17.23 -6.20 -18.92
C ALA A 98 -16.92 -5.00 -19.84
N LEU A 99 -16.48 -5.26 -21.07
CA LEU A 99 -16.25 -4.22 -22.07
C LEU A 99 -17.53 -3.53 -22.55
N ARG A 100 -18.69 -4.24 -22.53
CA ARG A 100 -19.99 -3.67 -22.88
C ARG A 100 -20.65 -2.86 -21.78
N ARG A 101 -20.03 -2.75 -20.60
CA ARG A 101 -20.59 -2.09 -19.40
C ARG A 101 -21.97 -2.63 -18.97
N GLU A 102 -22.32 -3.83 -19.37
CA GLU A 102 -23.54 -4.51 -18.95
C GLU A 102 -23.29 -5.16 -17.60
N ASN A 103 -23.82 -4.53 -16.54
CA ASN A 103 -23.77 -4.95 -15.11
C ASN A 103 -22.41 -4.80 -14.39
N LEU A 104 -22.15 -3.59 -13.93
CA LEU A 104 -21.10 -3.26 -12.95
C LEU A 104 -21.29 -3.93 -11.57
N ASN A 105 -22.36 -4.71 -11.35
CA ASN A 105 -22.71 -5.33 -10.06
C ASN A 105 -22.37 -6.83 -9.97
N GLU A 106 -21.91 -7.45 -11.04
CA GLU A 106 -21.51 -8.85 -10.98
C GLU A 106 -20.01 -8.97 -10.71
N LYS A 107 -19.69 -9.23 -9.42
CA LYS A 107 -18.41 -9.75 -8.92
C LYS A 107 -17.19 -9.08 -9.53
N THR A 108 -17.04 -7.79 -9.28
CA THR A 108 -15.70 -7.19 -9.28
C THR A 108 -14.88 -8.03 -8.31
N GLY A 109 -13.89 -8.73 -8.82
CA GLY A 109 -12.98 -9.50 -7.98
C GLY A 109 -12.30 -8.58 -6.97
N MET A 110 -11.64 -9.16 -5.99
CA MET A 110 -10.86 -8.41 -5.03
C MET A 110 -9.79 -7.61 -5.80
N GLU A 111 -9.86 -6.28 -5.71
CA GLU A 111 -8.91 -5.35 -6.32
C GLU A 111 -8.26 -4.52 -5.22
N TRP A 112 -6.97 -4.50 -5.19
CA TRP A 112 -6.15 -3.65 -4.35
C TRP A 112 -4.77 -3.47 -5.00
N GLY A 113 -4.09 -2.36 -4.70
CA GLY A 113 -2.69 -2.20 -5.06
C GLY A 113 -1.80 -2.89 -4.03
N THR A 114 -1.75 -2.36 -2.82
CA THR A 114 -1.01 -2.98 -1.70
C THR A 114 -1.72 -2.69 -0.38
N ALA A 115 -1.57 -3.56 0.60
CA ALA A 115 -2.00 -3.32 1.97
C ALA A 115 -0.78 -3.30 2.89
N ILE A 116 -0.60 -2.19 3.61
CA ILE A 116 0.52 -1.94 4.52
C ILE A 116 -0.01 -2.07 5.95
N ILE A 117 0.57 -2.97 6.73
CA ILE A 117 0.13 -3.31 8.07
C ILE A 117 1.15 -2.79 9.08
N PHE A 118 0.63 -2.10 10.08
CA PHE A 118 1.39 -1.53 11.18
C PHE A 118 0.89 -2.12 12.49
N SER A 119 1.78 -2.61 13.32
CA SER A 119 1.49 -3.17 14.64
C SER A 119 2.05 -2.31 15.77
N CYS A 120 1.48 -2.48 16.96
CA CYS A 120 1.99 -1.83 18.16
C CYS A 120 3.37 -2.38 18.54
N ASN A 121 4.33 -1.50 18.77
CA ASN A 121 5.69 -1.88 19.19
C ASN A 121 5.82 -2.22 20.68
N ASN A 122 4.75 -2.10 21.45
CA ASN A 122 4.74 -2.41 22.87
C ASN A 122 4.21 -3.82 23.13
N ASP A 123 5.07 -4.74 23.53
CA ASP A 123 4.72 -6.14 23.80
C ASP A 123 3.75 -6.28 24.98
N GLU A 124 3.83 -5.41 25.98
CA GLU A 124 2.92 -5.42 27.13
C GLU A 124 1.50 -4.94 26.78
N CYS A 125 1.34 -4.34 25.60
CA CYS A 125 0.04 -3.90 25.11
C CYS A 125 -0.90 -5.06 24.72
N ARG A 126 -0.46 -6.31 24.81
CA ARG A 126 -1.07 -7.51 24.22
C ARG A 126 -1.89 -8.35 25.16
N GLU A 127 -2.57 -7.77 26.12
CA GLU A 127 -3.44 -8.57 27.04
C GLU A 127 -4.61 -9.27 26.33
N SER A 128 -4.98 -8.80 25.11
CA SER A 128 -6.00 -9.42 24.26
C SER A 128 -5.77 -9.09 22.78
N TRP A 129 -6.49 -9.78 21.88
CA TRP A 129 -6.51 -9.41 20.47
C TRP A 129 -6.99 -7.96 20.30
N ARG A 130 -6.45 -7.26 19.34
CA ARG A 130 -6.85 -5.91 18.97
C ARG A 130 -6.70 -5.67 17.49
N GLU A 131 -7.40 -4.67 17.01
CA GLU A 131 -7.28 -4.22 15.64
C GLU A 131 -5.98 -3.44 15.46
N GLU A 132 -5.22 -3.82 14.45
CA GLU A 132 -4.03 -3.09 14.04
C GLU A 132 -4.34 -2.17 12.85
N LEU A 133 -3.45 -1.22 12.59
CA LEU A 133 -3.64 -0.23 11.53
C LEU A 133 -3.27 -0.82 10.17
N VAL A 134 -4.17 -0.67 9.21
CA VAL A 134 -3.93 -1.06 7.82
C VAL A 134 -4.15 0.14 6.91
N TYR A 135 -3.18 0.44 6.07
CA TYR A 135 -3.35 1.35 4.94
C TYR A 135 -3.40 0.56 3.64
N THR A 136 -4.31 0.95 2.76
CA THR A 136 -4.46 0.33 1.44
C THR A 136 -4.18 1.37 0.37
N GLU A 137 -3.21 1.10 -0.49
CA GLU A 137 -2.97 1.85 -1.72
C GLU A 137 -3.68 1.13 -2.87
N TRP A 138 -4.31 1.89 -3.75
CA TRP A 138 -5.04 1.36 -4.90
C TRP A 138 -4.22 1.51 -6.17
N GLU A 139 -4.44 0.59 -7.09
CA GLU A 139 -3.90 0.70 -8.43
C GLU A 139 -4.64 1.86 -9.16
N THR A 140 -3.91 2.89 -9.59
CA THR A 140 -4.44 4.08 -10.28
C THR A 140 -4.11 4.02 -11.76
#